data_4af26cbbc0257197a45941b56f21316c
#
_entry.id   4af26cbbc0257197a45941b56f21316c
#
_cell.length_a   1.000
_cell.length_b   1.000
_cell.length_c   1.000
_cell.angle_alpha   90.00
_cell.angle_beta   90.00
_cell.angle_gamma   90.00
#
_symmetry.space_group_name_H-M   'P 1'
#
loop_
_entity.id
_entity.type
_entity.pdbx_description
1 polymer ?
#
loop_
_entity_poly.entity_id
_entity_poly.type
_entity_poly.pdbx_seq_one_letter_code
_entity_poly.pdbx_strand_id
1 'polypeptide(L)'
;MNEILNMTINEMPQTEFDCSCGRHHNFSVHDMSIRKGAIEDLPKMAEPFKDGKILVVYDNHTYEVAGRKAVQLLKDNGFNIKELMFDTGDDILIPDEKTLGRILQEQDLDTKLMIAVGSGVINDSVKFVT
;
A
#
# COMPACT_ATOMS: atom_id res chain seq x y z
N MET A 1 -11.64 6.01 -26.49
CA MET A 1 -12.51 5.45 -25.44
C MET A 1 -12.60 3.92 -25.46
N ASN A 2 -12.58 3.30 -26.62
CA ASN A 2 -12.68 1.83 -26.70
C ASN A 2 -11.41 1.07 -26.28
N GLU A 3 -10.24 1.69 -26.29
CA GLU A 3 -8.97 1.03 -25.94
C GLU A 3 -8.90 0.66 -24.46
N ILE A 4 -9.29 1.56 -23.55
CA ILE A 4 -9.27 1.29 -22.11
C ILE A 4 -10.24 0.17 -21.70
N LEU A 5 -11.39 0.07 -22.35
CA LEU A 5 -12.36 -0.99 -22.06
C LEU A 5 -11.86 -2.38 -22.49
N ASN A 6 -10.84 -2.43 -23.34
CA ASN A 6 -10.23 -3.66 -23.82
C ASN A 6 -8.91 -3.99 -23.12
N MET A 7 -8.40 -3.08 -22.27
CA MET A 7 -7.19 -3.33 -21.48
C MET A 7 -7.45 -4.34 -20.37
N THR A 8 -6.50 -5.21 -20.16
CA THR A 8 -6.44 -6.01 -18.94
C THR A 8 -6.04 -5.13 -17.77
N ILE A 9 -6.37 -5.54 -16.55
CA ILE A 9 -6.05 -4.78 -15.35
C ILE A 9 -4.53 -4.54 -15.18
N ASN A 10 -3.70 -5.45 -15.67
CA ASN A 10 -2.24 -5.34 -15.61
C ASN A 10 -1.65 -4.32 -16.64
N GLU A 11 -2.43 -3.93 -17.64
CA GLU A 11 -2.05 -2.91 -18.63
C GLU A 11 -2.48 -1.51 -18.23
N MET A 12 -3.26 -1.35 -17.16
CA MET A 12 -3.76 -0.06 -16.69
C MET A 12 -2.74 0.84 -15.99
N PRO A 13 -1.69 0.33 -15.28
CA PRO A 13 -0.73 1.21 -14.64
C PRO A 13 -0.13 2.25 -15.58
N GLN A 14 -0.05 3.49 -15.12
CA GLN A 14 0.50 4.65 -15.85
C GLN A 14 -0.21 4.99 -17.19
N THR A 15 -1.45 4.55 -17.36
CA THR A 15 -2.23 4.95 -18.54
C THR A 15 -2.89 6.31 -18.35
N GLU A 16 -3.01 7.06 -19.44
CA GLU A 16 -3.74 8.31 -19.49
C GLU A 16 -4.57 8.40 -20.75
N PHE A 17 -5.71 9.10 -20.70
CA PHE A 17 -6.60 9.22 -21.84
C PHE A 17 -7.60 10.38 -21.70
N ASP A 18 -8.00 10.91 -22.85
CA ASP A 18 -9.11 11.85 -22.94
C ASP A 18 -10.46 11.11 -22.98
N CYS A 19 -11.32 11.42 -22.05
CA CYS A 19 -12.61 10.76 -21.90
C CYS A 19 -13.74 11.56 -22.61
N SER A 20 -14.75 10.84 -23.09
CA SER A 20 -16.00 11.46 -23.60
C SER A 20 -16.78 12.28 -22.56
N CYS A 21 -16.41 12.16 -21.26
CA CYS A 21 -16.94 13.04 -20.21
C CYS A 21 -16.34 14.47 -20.25
N GLY A 22 -15.42 14.74 -21.20
CA GLY A 22 -14.74 16.03 -21.36
C GLY A 22 -13.57 16.25 -20.42
N ARG A 23 -13.11 15.22 -19.72
CA ARG A 23 -11.97 15.29 -18.80
C ARG A 23 -10.83 14.38 -19.26
N HIS A 24 -9.62 14.83 -19.01
CA HIS A 24 -8.44 13.99 -19.06
C HIS A 24 -8.36 13.14 -17.79
N HIS A 25 -8.19 11.83 -17.95
CA HIS A 25 -7.99 10.88 -16.86
C HIS A 25 -6.59 10.30 -16.92
N ASN A 26 -5.97 10.14 -15.76
CA ASN A 26 -4.74 9.40 -15.63
C ASN A 26 -4.87 8.35 -14.53
N PHE A 27 -4.19 7.22 -14.69
CA PHE A 27 -4.09 6.18 -13.71
C PHE A 27 -2.63 6.10 -13.24
N SER A 28 -2.30 6.91 -12.24
CA SER A 28 -0.94 7.16 -11.76
C SER A 28 -0.35 6.02 -10.91
N VAL A 29 -1.01 4.87 -10.82
CA VAL A 29 -0.48 3.68 -10.17
C VAL A 29 0.72 3.16 -10.96
N HIS A 30 1.86 2.96 -10.32
CA HIS A 30 3.11 2.54 -10.98
C HIS A 30 3.12 1.06 -11.33
N ASP A 31 2.59 0.22 -10.45
CA ASP A 31 2.58 -1.22 -10.62
C ASP A 31 1.36 -1.84 -9.96
N MET A 32 0.88 -2.95 -10.48
CA MET A 32 -0.29 -3.66 -9.98
C MET A 32 -0.12 -5.16 -10.17
N SER A 33 -0.43 -5.94 -9.14
CA SER A 33 -0.47 -7.39 -9.23
C SER A 33 -1.76 -7.92 -8.61
N ILE A 34 -2.62 -8.51 -9.45
CA ILE A 34 -3.90 -9.09 -9.03
C ILE A 34 -3.93 -10.54 -9.50
N ARG A 35 -3.59 -11.45 -8.59
CA ARG A 35 -3.56 -12.89 -8.83
C ARG A 35 -3.49 -13.66 -7.51
N LYS A 36 -3.73 -14.95 -7.55
CA LYS A 36 -3.42 -15.80 -6.42
C LYS A 36 -1.92 -15.78 -6.12
N GLY A 37 -1.56 -15.46 -4.88
CA GLY A 37 -0.16 -15.35 -4.45
C GLY A 37 0.51 -14.02 -4.85
N ALA A 38 -0.24 -12.98 -5.23
CA ALA A 38 0.30 -11.67 -5.59
C ALA A 38 1.23 -11.05 -4.54
N ILE A 39 1.07 -11.40 -3.26
CA ILE A 39 1.92 -10.93 -2.17
C ILE A 39 3.40 -11.28 -2.38
N GLU A 40 3.72 -12.32 -3.13
CA GLU A 40 5.10 -12.69 -3.47
C GLU A 40 5.80 -11.66 -4.38
N ASP A 41 5.04 -10.80 -5.05
CA ASP A 41 5.59 -9.73 -5.89
C ASP A 41 6.03 -8.51 -5.05
N LEU A 42 5.66 -8.45 -3.77
CA LEU A 42 5.91 -7.31 -2.88
C LEU A 42 7.39 -6.88 -2.85
N PRO A 43 8.38 -7.76 -2.70
CA PRO A 43 9.78 -7.34 -2.69
C PRO A 43 10.22 -6.69 -4.00
N LYS A 44 9.74 -7.20 -5.14
CA LYS A 44 10.01 -6.61 -6.46
C LYS A 44 9.41 -5.22 -6.60
N MET A 45 8.16 -5.04 -6.15
CA MET A 45 7.47 -3.75 -6.19
C MET A 45 8.10 -2.72 -5.24
N ALA A 46 8.66 -3.17 -4.12
CA ALA A 46 9.33 -2.32 -3.14
C ALA A 46 10.81 -2.01 -3.49
N GLU A 47 11.41 -2.69 -4.47
CA GLU A 47 12.84 -2.58 -4.81
C GLU A 47 13.32 -1.13 -5.07
N PRO A 48 12.54 -0.24 -5.73
CA PRO A 48 12.94 1.16 -5.92
C PRO A 48 13.16 1.96 -4.62
N PHE A 49 12.67 1.46 -3.49
CA PHE A 49 12.72 2.12 -2.17
C PHE A 49 13.68 1.43 -1.19
N LYS A 50 14.52 0.53 -1.67
CA LYS A 50 15.38 -0.32 -0.84
C LYS A 50 16.50 0.43 -0.11
N ASP A 51 16.86 1.60 -0.60
CA ASP A 51 17.86 2.49 -0.02
C ASP A 51 17.37 3.29 1.19
N GLY A 52 16.08 3.20 1.50
CA GLY A 52 15.45 3.88 2.63
C GLY A 52 14.71 2.94 3.58
N LYS A 53 13.95 3.53 4.48
CA LYS A 53 13.11 2.82 5.43
C LYS A 53 11.70 2.64 4.86
N ILE A 54 11.12 1.47 5.08
CA ILE A 54 9.74 1.16 4.74
C ILE A 54 8.92 1.08 6.03
N LEU A 55 7.88 1.90 6.15
CA LEU A 55 6.90 1.80 7.23
C LEU A 55 5.77 0.87 6.80
N VAL A 56 5.62 -0.26 7.49
CA VAL A 56 4.53 -1.23 7.24
C VAL A 56 3.45 -1.03 8.29
N VAL A 57 2.24 -0.71 7.85
CA VAL A 57 1.09 -0.39 8.73
C VAL A 57 0.01 -1.45 8.59
N TYR A 58 -0.45 -1.98 9.70
CA TYR A 58 -1.50 -3.01 9.78
C TYR A 58 -2.21 -2.97 11.14
N ASP A 59 -3.31 -3.68 11.27
CA ASP A 59 -3.94 -3.99 12.56
C ASP A 59 -3.72 -5.47 12.93
N ASN A 60 -4.15 -5.84 14.15
CA ASN A 60 -4.01 -7.22 14.63
C ASN A 60 -4.71 -8.24 13.72
N HIS A 61 -5.85 -7.90 13.12
CA HIS A 61 -6.58 -8.79 12.21
C HIS A 61 -5.87 -8.96 10.88
N THR A 62 -5.46 -7.86 10.25
CA THR A 62 -4.79 -7.87 8.95
C THR A 62 -3.36 -8.40 9.03
N TYR A 63 -2.72 -8.28 10.19
CA TYR A 63 -1.44 -8.92 10.45
C TYR A 63 -1.51 -10.43 10.28
N GLU A 64 -2.52 -11.10 10.86
CA GLU A 64 -2.67 -12.54 10.76
C GLU A 64 -3.00 -13.00 9.34
N VAL A 65 -3.74 -12.20 8.58
CA VAL A 65 -4.15 -12.54 7.20
C VAL A 65 -3.01 -12.38 6.19
N ALA A 66 -2.28 -11.28 6.27
CA ALA A 66 -1.27 -10.91 5.26
C ALA A 66 -0.03 -10.19 5.83
N GLY A 67 -0.17 -9.44 6.93
CA GLY A 67 0.89 -8.59 7.48
C GLY A 67 2.14 -9.37 7.84
N ARG A 68 1.98 -10.51 8.54
CA ARG A 68 3.09 -11.40 8.90
C ARG A 68 3.90 -11.82 7.67
N LYS A 69 3.21 -12.22 6.60
CA LYS A 69 3.86 -12.65 5.37
C LYS A 69 4.54 -11.49 4.65
N ALA A 70 3.89 -10.34 4.56
CA ALA A 70 4.46 -9.13 3.96
C ALA A 70 5.75 -8.71 4.66
N VAL A 71 5.73 -8.64 5.99
CA VAL A 71 6.89 -8.33 6.83
C VAL A 71 8.02 -9.33 6.60
N GLN A 72 7.71 -10.63 6.62
CA GLN A 72 8.71 -11.68 6.42
C GLN A 72 9.37 -11.57 5.04
N LEU A 73 8.58 -11.40 3.98
CA LEU A 73 9.08 -11.24 2.62
C LEU A 73 10.03 -10.05 2.50
N LEU A 74 9.69 -8.91 3.09
CA LEU A 74 10.54 -7.73 3.06
C LEU A 74 11.85 -7.95 3.83
N LYS A 75 11.79 -8.53 5.04
CA LYS A 75 12.98 -8.85 5.85
C LYS A 75 13.91 -9.84 5.14
N ASP A 76 13.36 -10.90 4.58
CA ASP A 76 14.14 -11.94 3.88
C ASP A 76 14.83 -11.40 2.62
N ASN A 77 14.30 -10.33 2.02
CA ASN A 77 14.89 -9.65 0.88
C ASN A 77 15.75 -8.43 1.27
N GLY A 78 16.06 -8.25 2.56
CA GLY A 78 17.02 -7.27 3.04
C GLY A 78 16.52 -5.82 3.07
N PHE A 79 15.21 -5.62 3.15
CA PHE A 79 14.63 -4.28 3.32
C PHE A 79 14.74 -3.80 4.78
N ASN A 80 15.03 -2.53 4.96
CA ASN A 80 14.96 -1.87 6.26
C ASN A 80 13.52 -1.47 6.55
N ILE A 81 12.85 -2.21 7.45
CA ILE A 81 11.44 -1.98 7.75
C ILE A 81 11.23 -1.52 9.17
N LYS A 82 10.21 -0.69 9.36
CA LYS A 82 9.60 -0.33 10.63
C LYS A 82 8.15 -0.78 10.58
N GLU A 83 7.66 -1.31 11.67
CA GLU A 83 6.32 -1.88 11.76
C GLU A 83 5.45 -1.01 12.69
N LEU A 84 4.24 -0.68 12.25
CA LEU A 84 3.21 -0.07 13.06
C LEU A 84 1.98 -0.96 13.08
N MET A 85 1.70 -1.54 14.25
CA MET A 85 0.51 -2.33 14.49
C MET A 85 -0.49 -1.54 15.33
N PHE A 86 -1.74 -1.51 14.87
CA PHE A 86 -2.88 -1.07 15.65
C PHE A 86 -3.53 -2.30 16.30
N ASP A 87 -3.43 -2.42 17.62
CA ASP A 87 -4.12 -3.45 18.37
C ASP A 87 -5.51 -2.92 18.77
N THR A 88 -6.53 -3.44 18.12
CA THR A 88 -7.93 -3.07 18.36
C THR A 88 -8.69 -4.14 19.13
N GLY A 89 -8.01 -5.23 19.53
CA GLY A 89 -8.69 -6.39 20.11
C GLY A 89 -9.69 -6.98 19.12
N ASP A 90 -10.96 -7.08 19.52
CA ASP A 90 -12.06 -7.56 18.67
C ASP A 90 -12.77 -6.42 17.91
N ASP A 91 -12.39 -5.16 18.16
CA ASP A 91 -12.98 -4.00 17.49
C ASP A 91 -12.33 -3.73 16.14
N ILE A 92 -12.93 -2.82 15.37
CA ILE A 92 -12.39 -2.32 14.09
C ILE A 92 -11.63 -1.01 14.31
N LEU A 93 -10.55 -0.82 13.57
CA LEU A 93 -9.81 0.44 13.55
C LEU A 93 -10.70 1.57 13.04
N ILE A 94 -10.65 2.73 13.70
CA ILE A 94 -11.37 3.94 13.30
C ILE A 94 -10.37 4.91 12.65
N PRO A 95 -10.69 5.51 11.49
CA PRO A 95 -9.83 6.48 10.81
C PRO A 95 -9.99 7.88 11.42
N ASP A 96 -9.63 8.01 12.71
CA ASP A 96 -9.70 9.26 13.46
C ASP A 96 -8.32 9.96 13.52
N GLU A 97 -8.30 11.14 14.15
CA GLU A 97 -7.07 11.93 14.32
C GLU A 97 -6.00 11.19 15.11
N LYS A 98 -6.37 10.27 16.00
CA LYS A 98 -5.42 9.46 16.78
C LYS A 98 -4.71 8.47 15.86
N THR A 99 -5.46 7.80 14.99
CA THR A 99 -4.93 6.86 14.00
C THR A 99 -3.99 7.57 13.05
N LEU A 100 -4.41 8.70 12.49
CA LEU A 100 -3.58 9.51 11.59
C LEU A 100 -2.33 10.05 12.29
N GLY A 101 -2.49 10.61 13.48
CA GLY A 101 -1.38 11.12 14.30
C GLY A 101 -0.38 10.04 14.67
N ARG A 102 -0.84 8.82 14.94
CA ARG A 102 0.03 7.68 15.23
C ARG A 102 0.88 7.28 14.01
N ILE A 103 0.29 7.23 12.82
CA ILE A 103 1.04 6.94 11.58
C ILE A 103 2.09 8.04 11.34
N LEU A 104 1.69 9.32 11.46
CA LEU A 104 2.62 10.46 11.29
C LEU A 104 3.80 10.42 12.27
N GLN A 105 3.58 10.01 13.52
CA GLN A 105 4.64 9.90 14.53
C GLN A 105 5.65 8.79 14.24
N GLU A 106 5.24 7.76 13.51
CA GLU A 106 6.12 6.64 13.15
C GLU A 106 6.92 6.88 11.87
N GLN A 107 6.62 7.96 11.13
CA GLN A 107 7.44 8.36 9.99
C GLN A 107 8.78 8.92 10.47
N ASP A 108 9.84 8.47 9.84
CA ASP A 108 11.19 9.00 9.99
C ASP A 108 11.58 9.79 8.72
N LEU A 109 12.62 10.63 8.81
CA LEU A 109 13.11 11.41 7.66
C LEU A 109 13.62 10.52 6.50
N ASP A 110 14.02 9.31 6.79
CA ASP A 110 14.48 8.31 5.83
C ASP A 110 13.37 7.32 5.37
N THR A 111 12.12 7.54 5.80
CA THR A 111 10.98 6.76 5.30
C THR A 111 10.72 7.08 3.83
N LYS A 112 10.92 6.09 2.95
CA LYS A 112 10.77 6.21 1.49
C LYS A 112 9.48 5.60 0.97
N LEU A 113 8.90 4.67 1.72
CA LEU A 113 7.69 3.96 1.33
C LEU A 113 6.85 3.67 2.57
N MET A 114 5.54 3.81 2.43
CA MET A 114 4.58 3.23 3.37
C MET A 114 3.79 2.12 2.71
N ILE A 115 3.63 1.02 3.41
CA ILE A 115 2.85 -0.12 2.96
C ILE A 115 1.66 -0.31 3.89
N ALA A 116 0.47 -0.09 3.37
CA ALA A 116 -0.78 -0.39 4.05
C ALA A 116 -1.14 -1.86 3.84
N VAL A 117 -1.20 -2.64 4.90
CA VAL A 117 -1.67 -4.04 4.84
C VAL A 117 -3.02 -4.12 5.51
N GLY A 118 -4.08 -4.13 4.72
CA GLY A 118 -5.36 -4.32 5.37
C GLY A 118 -6.60 -3.79 4.69
N SER A 119 -7.54 -3.49 5.56
CA SER A 119 -8.85 -2.95 5.23
C SER A 119 -8.76 -1.56 4.57
N GLY A 120 -9.90 -1.07 4.07
CA GLY A 120 -10.02 0.28 3.56
C GLY A 120 -9.55 1.35 4.55
N VAL A 121 -9.85 1.17 5.84
CA VAL A 121 -9.45 2.13 6.90
C VAL A 121 -7.93 2.32 6.96
N ILE A 122 -7.16 1.23 6.96
CA ILE A 122 -5.69 1.33 6.99
C ILE A 122 -5.16 1.95 5.70
N ASN A 123 -5.69 1.50 4.55
CA ASN A 123 -5.30 2.03 3.26
C ASN A 123 -5.58 3.53 3.13
N ASP A 124 -6.78 3.96 3.52
CA ASP A 124 -7.18 5.38 3.45
C ASP A 124 -6.39 6.24 4.45
N SER A 125 -6.12 5.72 5.67
CA SER A 125 -5.33 6.42 6.66
C SER A 125 -3.87 6.61 6.22
N VAL A 126 -3.24 5.57 5.67
CA VAL A 126 -1.87 5.67 5.12
C VAL A 126 -1.85 6.63 3.93
N LYS A 127 -2.78 6.52 3.00
CA LYS A 127 -2.88 7.40 1.83
C LYS A 127 -3.11 8.86 2.22
N PHE A 128 -3.81 9.12 3.32
CA PHE A 128 -4.06 10.50 3.78
C PHE A 128 -2.81 11.19 4.31
N VAL A 129 -1.86 10.42 4.89
CA VAL A 129 -0.64 10.97 5.52
C VAL A 129 0.58 10.95 4.60
N THR A 130 0.48 10.40 3.39
CA THR A 130 1.54 10.38 2.37
C THR A 130 1.34 11.50 1.36
#